data_05b6fe332ab88a19e4eb11a09f88daea
#
_entry.id   05b6fe332ab88a19e4eb11a09f88daea
#
_cell.length_a   1.000
_cell.length_b   1.000
_cell.length_c   1.000
_cell.angle_alpha   90.00
_cell.angle_beta   90.00
_cell.angle_gamma   90.00
#
_symmetry.space_group_name_H-M   'P 1'
#
loop_
_entity.id
_entity.type
_entity.pdbx_description
1 polymer ?
#
loop_
_entity_poly.entity_id
_entity_poly.type
_entity_poly.pdbx_seq_one_letter_code
_entity_poly.pdbx_strand_id
1 'polypeptide(L)'
;WGHKQLLATRLPSRVMAAGTLAESDFGSWLRHKAVIFFDGANELESVWDVVREIDEVVIPQLLAEEVVGPRAEKLILDLERWLEFIRYLLNDLFSRLGSALLGRDSVTRLLNRRYLPALLTREIDTHKGSGDPLCVLLIKVDPASHNPAFADPESHARMLQQMSMLIVDATRGGDHVFRYGDDTFLIIAVNASAGHARDMAEEIRARVQTTDFRLLRSHSNRVTVSVAVANFNGHPDYQMLLSRLEDATMRLTIGGGNKVGSA
;
A
#
# COMPACT_ATOMS: atom_id res chain seq x y z
N TRP A 1 -33.77 -24.88 -3.53
CA TRP A 1 -34.78 -23.93 -4.00
C TRP A 1 -35.04 -22.81 -2.98
N GLY A 2 -35.39 -23.14 -1.75
CA GLY A 2 -35.69 -22.15 -0.70
C GLY A 2 -34.52 -21.19 -0.29
N HIS A 3 -33.27 -21.61 -0.47
CA HIS A 3 -32.10 -20.79 -0.17
C HIS A 3 -31.86 -19.69 -1.22
N LYS A 4 -32.16 -19.92 -2.50
CA LYS A 4 -32.08 -18.92 -3.57
C LYS A 4 -33.16 -17.83 -3.45
N GLN A 5 -34.38 -18.19 -3.04
CA GLN A 5 -35.45 -17.23 -2.80
C GLN A 5 -35.17 -16.31 -1.60
N LEU A 6 -34.54 -16.84 -0.52
CA LEU A 6 -34.13 -16.06 0.66
C LEU A 6 -32.98 -15.09 0.36
N LEU A 7 -32.09 -15.44 -0.58
CA LEU A 7 -31.04 -14.55 -1.07
C LEU A 7 -31.62 -13.40 -1.90
N ALA A 8 -32.56 -13.67 -2.79
CA ALA A 8 -33.19 -12.66 -3.66
C ALA A 8 -33.98 -11.59 -2.86
N THR A 9 -34.60 -11.95 -1.72
CA THR A 9 -35.34 -11.01 -0.87
C THR A 9 -34.45 -10.19 0.08
N ARG A 10 -33.21 -10.62 0.36
CA ARG A 10 -32.28 -9.92 1.27
C ARG A 10 -31.16 -9.16 0.55
N LEU A 11 -30.96 -9.40 -0.76
CA LEU A 11 -29.91 -8.77 -1.52
C LEU A 11 -30.05 -7.23 -1.62
N PRO A 12 -31.24 -6.64 -1.88
CA PRO A 12 -31.34 -5.19 -2.04
C PRO A 12 -30.84 -4.40 -0.83
N SER A 13 -31.17 -4.83 0.39
CA SER A 13 -30.75 -4.13 1.60
C SER A 13 -29.25 -4.25 1.89
N ARG A 14 -28.60 -5.33 1.49
CA ARG A 14 -27.16 -5.51 1.62
C ARG A 14 -26.38 -4.76 0.55
N VAL A 15 -26.90 -4.71 -0.68
CA VAL A 15 -26.28 -3.96 -1.77
C VAL A 15 -26.40 -2.45 -1.53
N MET A 16 -27.55 -1.96 -1.01
CA MET A 16 -27.71 -0.56 -0.62
C MET A 16 -26.74 -0.13 0.49
N ALA A 17 -26.40 -1.03 1.41
CA ALA A 17 -25.46 -0.74 2.49
C ALA A 17 -23.99 -0.79 2.07
N ALA A 18 -23.68 -1.41 0.93
CA ALA A 18 -22.30 -1.66 0.49
C ALA A 18 -21.70 -0.53 -0.38
N GLY A 19 -22.52 0.43 -0.85
CA GLY A 19 -22.08 1.43 -1.85
C GLY A 19 -21.80 0.82 -3.22
N THR A 20 -21.11 1.56 -4.08
CA THR A 20 -20.68 1.07 -5.39
C THR A 20 -19.41 0.24 -5.29
N LEU A 21 -19.20 -0.69 -6.23
CA LEU A 21 -17.98 -1.49 -6.28
C LEU A 21 -16.75 -0.60 -6.54
N ALA A 22 -16.91 0.47 -7.30
CA ALA A 22 -15.87 1.46 -7.55
C ALA A 22 -15.45 2.24 -6.29
N GLU A 23 -16.36 2.49 -5.34
CA GLU A 23 -16.09 3.19 -4.08
C GLU A 23 -15.61 2.26 -2.97
N SER A 24 -15.68 0.95 -3.17
CA SER A 24 -15.23 -0.06 -2.23
C SER A 24 -13.69 -0.06 -2.09
N ASP A 25 -13.20 -0.79 -1.07
CA ASP A 25 -11.77 -1.08 -0.91
C ASP A 25 -11.16 -1.72 -2.17
N PHE A 26 -11.94 -2.53 -2.89
CA PHE A 26 -11.52 -3.11 -4.15
C PHE A 26 -11.36 -2.06 -5.25
N GLY A 27 -12.31 -1.16 -5.43
CA GLY A 27 -12.21 -0.05 -6.37
C GLY A 27 -11.07 0.91 -6.03
N SER A 28 -10.86 1.19 -4.74
CA SER A 28 -9.71 1.94 -4.26
C SER A 28 -8.39 1.24 -4.57
N TRP A 29 -8.31 -0.06 -4.32
CA TRP A 29 -7.15 -0.87 -4.67
C TRP A 29 -6.89 -0.88 -6.19
N LEU A 30 -7.92 -1.02 -7.01
CA LEU A 30 -7.79 -0.96 -8.47
C LEU A 30 -7.22 0.38 -8.93
N ARG A 31 -7.71 1.52 -8.40
CA ARG A 31 -7.25 2.85 -8.77
C ARG A 31 -5.80 3.12 -8.39
N HIS A 32 -5.41 2.74 -7.18
CA HIS A 32 -4.17 3.20 -6.58
C HIS A 32 -3.06 2.15 -6.59
N LYS A 33 -3.40 0.87 -6.52
CA LYS A 33 -2.40 -0.22 -6.42
C LYS A 33 -2.32 -1.08 -7.67
N ALA A 34 -3.46 -1.55 -8.19
CA ALA A 34 -3.45 -2.46 -9.34
C ALA A 34 -2.81 -1.83 -10.58
N VAL A 35 -3.08 -0.56 -10.84
CA VAL A 35 -2.48 0.18 -11.97
C VAL A 35 -0.96 0.25 -11.88
N ILE A 36 -0.41 0.25 -10.66
CA ILE A 36 1.03 0.28 -10.42
C ILE A 36 1.66 -1.10 -10.64
N PHE A 37 0.99 -2.14 -10.15
CA PHE A 37 1.49 -3.52 -10.28
C PHE A 37 1.36 -4.07 -11.69
N PHE A 38 0.38 -3.58 -12.45
CA PHE A 38 -0.01 -4.10 -13.76
C PHE A 38 0.07 -3.03 -14.84
N ASP A 39 1.02 -2.09 -14.72
CA ASP A 39 1.17 -0.96 -15.63
C ASP A 39 1.20 -1.43 -17.10
N GLY A 40 0.33 -0.82 -17.92
CA GLY A 40 0.15 -1.17 -19.33
C GLY A 40 -0.61 -2.48 -19.60
N ALA A 41 -1.20 -3.13 -18.61
CA ALA A 41 -2.00 -4.31 -18.83
C ALA A 41 -3.43 -3.93 -19.28
N ASN A 42 -3.81 -4.31 -20.50
CA ASN A 42 -5.15 -4.09 -21.05
C ASN A 42 -6.26 -4.75 -20.20
N GLU A 43 -5.90 -5.79 -19.46
CA GLU A 43 -6.80 -6.50 -18.55
C GLU A 43 -7.31 -5.61 -17.41
N LEU A 44 -6.54 -4.61 -16.99
CA LEU A 44 -6.99 -3.63 -16.01
C LEU A 44 -8.12 -2.75 -16.53
N GLU A 45 -8.04 -2.31 -17.78
CA GLU A 45 -9.14 -1.59 -18.42
C GLU A 45 -10.38 -2.47 -18.48
N SER A 46 -10.21 -3.74 -18.85
CA SER A 46 -11.29 -4.73 -18.86
C SER A 46 -11.93 -4.93 -17.48
N VAL A 47 -11.14 -4.94 -16.40
CA VAL A 47 -11.68 -4.99 -15.02
C VAL A 47 -12.48 -3.73 -14.70
N TRP A 48 -12.00 -2.54 -15.10
CA TRP A 48 -12.73 -1.29 -14.92
C TRP A 48 -14.02 -1.23 -15.71
N ASP A 49 -14.05 -1.75 -16.94
CA ASP A 49 -15.26 -1.83 -17.74
C ASP A 49 -16.31 -2.68 -17.06
N VAL A 50 -15.90 -3.82 -16.50
CA VAL A 50 -16.80 -4.70 -15.73
C VAL A 50 -17.28 -4.04 -14.44
N VAL A 51 -16.42 -3.34 -13.71
CA VAL A 51 -16.80 -2.59 -12.50
C VAL A 51 -17.86 -1.54 -12.85
N ARG A 52 -17.68 -0.79 -13.94
CA ARG A 52 -18.67 0.17 -14.42
C ARG A 52 -19.98 -0.49 -14.81
N GLU A 53 -19.94 -1.58 -15.55
CA GLU A 53 -21.13 -2.32 -15.93
C GLU A 53 -21.93 -2.80 -14.70
N ILE A 54 -21.24 -3.29 -13.68
CA ILE A 54 -21.87 -3.70 -12.41
C ILE A 54 -22.52 -2.50 -11.73
N ASP A 55 -21.81 -1.39 -11.58
CA ASP A 55 -22.25 -0.22 -10.81
C ASP A 55 -23.32 0.59 -11.53
N GLU A 56 -23.22 0.74 -12.86
CA GLU A 56 -24.11 1.60 -13.64
C GLU A 56 -25.33 0.85 -14.20
N VAL A 57 -25.21 -0.46 -14.42
CA VAL A 57 -26.28 -1.25 -15.07
C VAL A 57 -26.88 -2.30 -14.14
N VAL A 58 -26.06 -3.16 -13.53
CA VAL A 58 -26.56 -4.31 -12.78
C VAL A 58 -27.10 -3.91 -11.40
N ILE A 59 -26.36 -3.14 -10.64
CA ILE A 59 -26.77 -2.71 -9.28
C ILE A 59 -28.04 -1.85 -9.32
N PRO A 60 -28.18 -0.82 -10.17
CA PRO A 60 -29.41 -0.03 -10.25
C PRO A 60 -30.66 -0.87 -10.63
N GLN A 61 -30.46 -1.85 -11.52
CA GLN A 61 -31.57 -2.76 -11.89
C GLN A 61 -31.96 -3.70 -10.74
N LEU A 62 -30.99 -4.18 -9.94
CA LEU A 62 -31.25 -4.99 -8.76
C LEU A 62 -31.93 -4.21 -7.62
N LEU A 63 -31.68 -2.88 -7.55
CA LEU A 63 -32.27 -1.99 -6.54
C LEU A 63 -33.66 -1.47 -6.93
N ALA A 64 -34.09 -1.65 -8.18
CA ALA A 64 -35.42 -1.23 -8.62
C ALA A 64 -36.52 -2.00 -7.88
N GLU A 65 -37.52 -1.28 -7.32
CA GLU A 65 -38.55 -1.86 -6.44
C GLU A 65 -39.38 -3.01 -7.06
N GLU A 66 -39.42 -3.12 -8.38
CA GLU A 66 -40.22 -4.09 -9.10
C GLU A 66 -39.46 -5.37 -9.53
N VAL A 67 -38.19 -5.53 -9.15
CA VAL A 67 -37.39 -6.67 -9.60
C VAL A 67 -37.59 -7.88 -8.69
N VAL A 68 -38.51 -8.74 -9.04
CA VAL A 68 -38.81 -10.01 -8.35
C VAL A 68 -38.87 -11.19 -9.34
N GLY A 69 -38.68 -12.39 -8.81
CA GLY A 69 -38.80 -13.63 -9.57
C GLY A 69 -37.70 -13.83 -10.64
N PRO A 70 -38.07 -14.37 -11.83
CA PRO A 70 -37.07 -14.79 -12.83
C PRO A 70 -36.15 -13.69 -13.33
N ARG A 71 -36.59 -12.41 -13.27
CA ARG A 71 -35.76 -11.25 -13.65
C ARG A 71 -34.68 -10.96 -12.63
N ALA A 72 -35.01 -11.06 -11.33
CA ALA A 72 -34.02 -10.93 -10.26
C ALA A 72 -33.00 -12.07 -10.31
N GLU A 73 -33.44 -13.30 -10.54
CA GLU A 73 -32.54 -14.46 -10.69
C GLU A 73 -31.55 -14.26 -11.84
N LYS A 74 -32.02 -13.75 -12.98
CA LYS A 74 -31.15 -13.47 -14.12
C LYS A 74 -30.09 -12.42 -13.80
N LEU A 75 -30.47 -11.31 -13.15
CA LEU A 75 -29.53 -10.25 -12.77
C LEU A 75 -28.49 -10.75 -11.75
N ILE A 76 -28.88 -11.62 -10.82
CA ILE A 76 -27.95 -12.25 -9.88
C ILE A 76 -26.97 -13.17 -10.61
N LEU A 77 -27.43 -13.96 -11.58
CA LEU A 77 -26.57 -14.79 -12.40
C LEU A 77 -25.61 -13.97 -13.27
N ASP A 78 -26.07 -12.86 -13.80
CA ASP A 78 -25.22 -11.93 -14.56
C ASP A 78 -24.17 -11.30 -13.66
N LEU A 79 -24.52 -10.90 -12.43
CA LEU A 79 -23.57 -10.40 -11.43
C LEU A 79 -22.53 -11.46 -11.04
N GLU A 80 -22.95 -12.71 -10.77
CA GLU A 80 -22.04 -13.82 -10.46
C GLU A 80 -21.06 -14.05 -11.62
N ARG A 81 -21.53 -14.00 -12.87
CA ARG A 81 -20.70 -14.15 -14.07
C ARG A 81 -19.67 -13.02 -14.20
N TRP A 82 -20.06 -11.76 -13.93
CA TRP A 82 -19.15 -10.63 -13.94
C TRP A 82 -18.09 -10.71 -12.86
N LEU A 83 -18.46 -11.15 -11.65
CA LEU A 83 -17.52 -11.36 -10.55
C LEU A 83 -16.54 -12.51 -10.84
N GLU A 84 -17.00 -13.60 -11.50
CA GLU A 84 -16.11 -14.67 -11.95
C GLU A 84 -15.15 -14.19 -13.05
N PHE A 85 -15.61 -13.34 -13.94
CA PHE A 85 -14.78 -12.77 -14.99
C PHE A 85 -13.71 -11.82 -14.41
N ILE A 86 -14.05 -10.97 -13.44
CA ILE A 86 -13.07 -10.19 -12.67
C ILE A 86 -12.03 -11.13 -12.03
N ARG A 87 -12.48 -12.19 -11.37
CA ARG A 87 -11.59 -13.17 -10.74
C ARG A 87 -10.65 -13.83 -11.76
N TYR A 88 -11.14 -14.18 -12.91
CA TYR A 88 -10.33 -14.74 -13.99
C TYR A 88 -9.26 -13.75 -14.45
N LEU A 89 -9.62 -12.51 -14.75
CA LEU A 89 -8.70 -11.46 -15.18
C LEU A 89 -7.63 -11.18 -14.11
N LEU A 90 -8.03 -11.10 -12.84
CA LEU A 90 -7.11 -10.91 -11.74
C LEU A 90 -6.14 -12.10 -11.59
N ASN A 91 -6.62 -13.33 -11.69
CA ASN A 91 -5.78 -14.52 -11.64
C ASN A 91 -4.75 -14.54 -12.77
N ASP A 92 -5.13 -14.14 -13.98
CA ASP A 92 -4.21 -14.02 -15.11
C ASP A 92 -3.17 -12.94 -14.86
N LEU A 93 -3.60 -11.75 -14.42
CA LEU A 93 -2.71 -10.65 -14.02
C LEU A 93 -1.72 -11.08 -12.93
N PHE A 94 -2.21 -11.73 -11.86
CA PHE A 94 -1.34 -12.21 -10.78
C PHE A 94 -0.42 -13.36 -11.21
N SER A 95 -0.82 -14.21 -12.13
CA SER A 95 0.01 -15.28 -12.68
C SER A 95 1.18 -14.71 -13.48
N ARG A 96 0.94 -13.66 -14.25
CA ARG A 96 2.00 -12.92 -14.97
C ARG A 96 2.93 -12.17 -14.02
N LEU A 97 2.40 -11.63 -12.90
CA LEU A 97 3.22 -11.05 -11.83
C LEU A 97 4.13 -12.06 -11.15
N GLY A 98 3.75 -13.33 -11.10
CA GLY A 98 4.60 -14.39 -10.55
C GLY A 98 5.94 -14.51 -11.26
N SER A 99 6.01 -14.13 -12.55
CA SER A 99 7.24 -13.97 -13.31
C SER A 99 7.92 -12.59 -13.12
N ALA A 100 7.18 -11.60 -12.60
CA ALA A 100 7.64 -10.23 -12.32
C ALA A 100 7.97 -10.00 -10.83
N LEU A 101 8.15 -11.05 -10.02
CA LEU A 101 8.66 -11.00 -8.62
C LEU A 101 10.06 -10.33 -8.51
N LEU A 102 10.64 -9.88 -9.62
CA LEU A 102 11.84 -9.06 -9.69
C LEU A 102 11.68 -7.66 -9.06
N GLY A 103 10.45 -7.26 -8.69
CA GLY A 103 10.16 -5.94 -8.16
C GLY A 103 10.03 -5.84 -6.65
N ARG A 104 10.09 -6.96 -5.94
CA ARG A 104 10.06 -6.98 -4.48
C ARG A 104 11.39 -7.38 -3.91
N ASP A 105 11.72 -6.80 -2.74
CA ASP A 105 12.87 -7.22 -1.96
C ASP A 105 12.68 -8.67 -1.45
N SER A 106 13.69 -9.50 -1.63
CA SER A 106 13.61 -10.93 -1.31
C SER A 106 13.45 -11.20 0.19
N VAL A 107 13.93 -10.31 1.04
CA VAL A 107 13.91 -10.42 2.50
C VAL A 107 12.61 -9.87 3.06
N THR A 108 12.27 -8.64 2.74
CA THR A 108 11.15 -7.90 3.35
C THR A 108 9.84 -8.00 2.58
N ARG A 109 9.88 -8.43 1.32
CA ARG A 109 8.75 -8.45 0.39
C ARG A 109 8.15 -7.08 0.07
N LEU A 110 8.77 -6.01 0.52
CA LEU A 110 8.43 -4.64 0.15
C LEU A 110 8.80 -4.35 -1.30
N LEU A 111 8.27 -3.25 -1.84
CA LEU A 111 8.72 -2.74 -3.14
C LEU A 111 10.22 -2.43 -3.08
N ASN A 112 10.97 -2.78 -4.11
CA ASN A 112 12.37 -2.43 -4.17
C ASN A 112 12.57 -1.01 -4.75
N ARG A 113 13.76 -0.44 -4.54
CA ARG A 113 14.11 0.92 -4.99
C ARG A 113 13.90 1.14 -6.50
N ARG A 114 13.93 0.11 -7.34
CA ARG A 114 13.79 0.24 -8.80
C ARG A 114 12.42 0.78 -9.22
N TYR A 115 11.38 0.52 -8.42
CA TYR A 115 10.03 1.03 -8.70
C TYR A 115 9.78 2.45 -8.19
N LEU A 116 10.66 2.96 -7.32
CA LEU A 116 10.49 4.28 -6.73
C LEU A 116 10.34 5.40 -7.77
N PRO A 117 11.17 5.50 -8.82
CA PRO A 117 11.04 6.58 -9.80
C PRO A 117 9.65 6.63 -10.46
N ALA A 118 9.17 5.50 -10.96
CA ALA A 118 7.90 5.43 -11.65
C ALA A 118 6.73 5.77 -10.72
N LEU A 119 6.72 5.20 -9.51
CA LEU A 119 5.68 5.43 -8.52
C LEU A 119 5.68 6.87 -8.00
N LEU A 120 6.84 7.39 -7.65
CA LEU A 120 6.96 8.74 -7.11
C LEU A 120 6.56 9.80 -8.16
N THR A 121 7.00 9.63 -9.41
CA THR A 121 6.59 10.52 -10.51
C THR A 121 5.09 10.52 -10.68
N ARG A 122 4.47 9.35 -10.68
CA ARG A 122 3.04 9.22 -10.82
C ARG A 122 2.26 9.88 -9.68
N GLU A 123 2.67 9.63 -8.42
CA GLU A 123 2.02 10.25 -7.26
C GLU A 123 2.21 11.78 -7.27
N ILE A 124 3.36 12.27 -7.73
CA ILE A 124 3.61 13.70 -7.94
C ILE A 124 2.67 14.28 -9.00
N ASP A 125 2.48 13.60 -10.13
CA ASP A 125 1.61 14.07 -11.19
C ASP A 125 0.13 14.06 -10.75
N THR A 126 -0.29 13.03 -10.02
CA THR A 126 -1.62 12.97 -9.41
C THR A 126 -1.84 14.12 -8.42
N HIS A 127 -0.87 14.35 -7.52
CA HIS A 127 -0.89 15.43 -6.55
C HIS A 127 -0.99 16.81 -7.22
N LYS A 128 -0.23 17.06 -8.30
CA LYS A 128 -0.33 18.32 -9.06
C LYS A 128 -1.72 18.54 -9.65
N GLY A 129 -2.40 17.47 -10.04
CA GLY A 129 -3.75 17.51 -10.60
C GLY A 129 -4.84 17.74 -9.56
N SER A 130 -4.75 17.09 -8.40
CA SER A 130 -5.76 17.15 -7.33
C SER A 130 -5.51 18.23 -6.28
N GLY A 131 -4.25 18.61 -6.05
CA GLY A 131 -3.86 19.51 -4.96
C GLY A 131 -3.78 18.82 -3.59
N ASP A 132 -3.93 17.50 -3.54
CA ASP A 132 -3.87 16.74 -2.30
C ASP A 132 -2.45 16.71 -1.73
N PRO A 133 -2.26 16.69 -0.40
CA PRO A 133 -0.91 16.71 0.19
C PRO A 133 -0.17 15.38 -0.04
N LEU A 134 1.10 15.47 -0.41
CA LEU A 134 2.00 14.34 -0.62
C LEU A 134 3.24 14.49 0.26
N CYS A 135 3.54 13.47 1.06
CA CYS A 135 4.73 13.41 1.90
C CYS A 135 5.57 12.17 1.58
N VAL A 136 6.88 12.31 1.79
CA VAL A 136 7.81 11.18 1.68
C VAL A 136 8.58 11.07 3.00
N LEU A 137 8.68 9.85 3.52
CA LEU A 137 9.43 9.54 4.74
C LEU A 137 10.60 8.64 4.39
N LEU A 138 11.77 8.93 4.93
CA LEU A 138 12.93 8.06 4.84
C LEU A 138 13.28 7.57 6.25
N ILE A 139 13.25 6.25 6.43
CA ILE A 139 13.46 5.57 7.70
C ILE A 139 14.77 4.82 7.61
N LYS A 140 15.70 5.13 8.47
CA LYS A 140 16.99 4.43 8.57
C LYS A 140 17.10 3.73 9.91
N VAL A 141 17.49 2.47 9.89
CA VAL A 141 17.88 1.76 11.11
C VAL A 141 19.15 2.43 11.64
N ASP A 142 19.10 2.86 12.90
CA ASP A 142 20.27 3.49 13.53
C ASP A 142 21.38 2.44 13.69
N PRO A 143 22.64 2.81 13.44
CA PRO A 143 23.75 1.91 13.65
C PRO A 143 23.72 1.45 15.11
N ALA A 144 23.36 0.21 15.32
CA ALA A 144 23.56 -0.41 16.61
C ALA A 144 25.06 -0.64 16.75
N SER A 145 25.76 0.40 17.04
CA SER A 145 27.23 0.53 16.96
C SER A 145 28.00 -0.56 17.71
N HIS A 146 27.33 -1.45 18.40
CA HIS A 146 27.92 -2.53 19.21
C HIS A 146 27.02 -3.74 19.41
N ASN A 147 25.95 -3.93 18.63
CA ASN A 147 25.13 -5.12 18.77
C ASN A 147 25.64 -6.24 17.84
N PRO A 148 26.28 -7.29 18.34
CA PRO A 148 26.79 -8.42 17.55
C PRO A 148 25.71 -9.14 16.73
N ALA A 149 24.43 -8.96 17.08
CA ALA A 149 23.30 -9.53 16.34
C ALA A 149 23.18 -9.04 14.91
N PHE A 150 23.71 -7.84 14.60
CA PHE A 150 23.74 -7.32 13.23
C PHE A 150 24.86 -7.89 12.36
N ALA A 151 25.83 -8.55 12.98
CA ALA A 151 26.94 -9.20 12.26
C ALA A 151 26.53 -10.54 11.63
N ASP A 152 25.44 -11.14 12.11
CA ASP A 152 24.89 -12.39 11.55
C ASP A 152 23.83 -12.10 10.48
N PRO A 153 24.05 -12.53 9.22
CA PRO A 153 23.13 -12.23 8.11
C PRO A 153 21.70 -12.72 8.34
N GLU A 154 21.51 -13.85 9.02
CA GLU A 154 20.17 -14.40 9.25
C GLU A 154 19.41 -13.58 10.31
N SER A 155 20.07 -13.19 11.39
CA SER A 155 19.52 -12.30 12.42
C SER A 155 19.18 -10.93 11.84
N HIS A 156 20.04 -10.40 10.98
CA HIS A 156 19.80 -9.15 10.27
C HIS A 156 18.57 -9.24 9.34
N ALA A 157 18.47 -10.30 8.54
CA ALA A 157 17.32 -10.53 7.69
C ALA A 157 16.01 -10.63 8.49
N ARG A 158 16.02 -11.33 9.63
CA ARG A 158 14.84 -11.42 10.53
C ARG A 158 14.45 -10.08 11.13
N MET A 159 15.42 -9.28 11.55
CA MET A 159 15.18 -7.91 12.03
C MET A 159 14.48 -7.07 10.95
N LEU A 160 14.98 -7.12 9.72
CA LEU A 160 14.41 -6.38 8.59
C LEU A 160 12.99 -6.84 8.23
N GLN A 161 12.70 -8.14 8.31
CA GLN A 161 11.35 -8.67 8.13
C GLN A 161 10.39 -8.15 9.21
N GLN A 162 10.79 -8.19 10.48
CA GLN A 162 9.97 -7.65 11.58
C GLN A 162 9.78 -6.13 11.45
N MET A 163 10.85 -5.41 11.09
CA MET A 163 10.81 -3.97 10.81
C MET A 163 9.81 -3.64 9.69
N SER A 164 9.85 -4.39 8.58
CA SER A 164 8.94 -4.17 7.45
C SER A 164 7.47 -4.37 7.85
N MET A 165 7.16 -5.32 8.71
CA MET A 165 5.81 -5.53 9.24
C MET A 165 5.35 -4.34 10.08
N LEU A 166 6.20 -3.86 11.00
CA LEU A 166 5.89 -2.68 11.84
C LEU A 166 5.62 -1.43 11.00
N ILE A 167 6.41 -1.22 9.93
CA ILE A 167 6.24 -0.09 9.03
C ILE A 167 4.94 -0.22 8.24
N VAL A 168 4.65 -1.40 7.68
CA VAL A 168 3.41 -1.63 6.92
C VAL A 168 2.18 -1.46 7.80
N ASP A 169 2.22 -1.94 9.03
CA ASP A 169 1.10 -1.81 9.99
C ASP A 169 0.83 -0.34 10.38
N ALA A 170 1.83 0.53 10.31
CA ALA A 170 1.69 1.96 10.58
C ALA A 170 1.24 2.76 9.34
N THR A 171 1.20 2.15 8.14
CA THR A 171 0.84 2.81 6.89
C THR A 171 -0.60 2.51 6.48
N ARG A 172 -1.18 3.39 5.67
CA ARG A 172 -2.53 3.23 5.12
C ARG A 172 -2.52 2.41 3.83
N GLY A 173 -3.67 1.92 3.44
CA GLY A 173 -3.83 1.15 2.20
C GLY A 173 -3.39 1.85 0.91
N GLY A 174 -3.37 3.19 0.87
CA GLY A 174 -2.90 4.02 -0.24
C GLY A 174 -1.39 4.34 -0.23
N ASP A 175 -0.70 4.12 0.90
CA ASP A 175 0.72 4.43 1.02
C ASP A 175 1.59 3.36 0.36
N HIS A 176 2.76 3.76 -0.13
CA HIS A 176 3.71 2.83 -0.76
C HIS A 176 4.95 2.70 0.10
N VAL A 177 5.31 1.46 0.44
CA VAL A 177 6.46 1.14 1.29
C VAL A 177 7.53 0.43 0.48
N PHE A 178 8.77 0.96 0.54
CA PHE A 178 9.92 0.47 -0.20
C PHE A 178 11.06 0.02 0.72
N ARG A 179 11.76 -1.02 0.29
CA ARG A 179 13.12 -1.28 0.70
C ARG A 179 14.04 -0.39 -0.12
N TYR A 180 14.48 0.72 0.48
CA TYR A 180 15.26 1.76 -0.22
C TYR A 180 16.75 1.46 -0.27
N GLY A 181 17.29 0.88 0.78
CA GLY A 181 18.69 0.46 0.92
C GLY A 181 18.85 -0.66 1.93
N ASP A 182 20.11 -1.01 2.28
CA ASP A 182 20.40 -2.15 3.16
C ASP A 182 19.72 -2.07 4.53
N ASP A 183 19.70 -0.90 5.14
CA ASP A 183 19.05 -0.62 6.42
C ASP A 183 18.09 0.57 6.33
N THR A 184 17.54 0.78 5.13
CA THR A 184 16.76 1.98 4.85
C THR A 184 15.45 1.63 4.16
N PHE A 185 14.36 2.22 4.66
CA PHE A 185 13.03 2.11 4.08
C PHE A 185 12.52 3.48 3.65
N LEU A 186 11.62 3.51 2.68
CA LEU A 186 11.00 4.74 2.22
C LEU A 186 9.48 4.54 2.16
N ILE A 187 8.74 5.55 2.59
CA ILE A 187 7.28 5.60 2.46
C ILE A 187 6.91 6.78 1.57
N ILE A 188 6.07 6.55 0.57
CA ILE A 188 5.31 7.60 -0.09
C ILE A 188 3.95 7.62 0.60
N ALA A 189 3.68 8.65 1.38
CA ALA A 189 2.43 8.86 2.10
C ALA A 189 1.49 9.72 1.26
N VAL A 190 0.50 9.07 0.66
CA VAL A 190 -0.45 9.69 -0.27
C VAL A 190 -1.58 10.35 0.52
N ASN A 191 -1.99 11.55 0.08
CA ASN A 191 -3.02 12.35 0.76
C ASN A 191 -2.70 12.59 2.25
N ALA A 192 -1.42 12.73 2.58
CA ALA A 192 -0.93 12.91 3.93
C ALA A 192 -0.38 14.34 4.14
N SER A 193 -0.97 15.07 5.07
CA SER A 193 -0.42 16.36 5.52
C SER A 193 0.90 16.18 6.26
N ALA A 194 1.68 17.24 6.39
CA ALA A 194 2.93 17.26 7.16
C ALA A 194 2.75 16.78 8.61
N GLY A 195 1.68 17.20 9.26
CA GLY A 195 1.34 16.76 10.61
C GLY A 195 1.12 15.27 10.67
N HIS A 196 0.29 14.75 9.76
CA HIS A 196 -0.01 13.32 9.71
C HIS A 196 1.20 12.45 9.37
N ALA A 197 2.05 12.90 8.43
CA ALA A 197 3.30 12.21 8.11
C ALA A 197 4.27 12.20 9.30
N ARG A 198 4.30 13.28 10.09
CA ARG A 198 5.10 13.36 11.30
C ARG A 198 4.59 12.43 12.40
N ASP A 199 3.27 12.37 12.60
CA ASP A 199 2.65 11.46 13.57
C ASP A 199 2.92 10.00 13.20
N MET A 200 2.81 9.63 11.93
CA MET A 200 3.19 8.31 11.41
C MET A 200 4.68 8.01 11.68
N ALA A 201 5.56 8.98 11.43
CA ALA A 201 6.99 8.82 11.68
C ALA A 201 7.30 8.56 13.16
N GLU A 202 6.66 9.30 14.07
CA GLU A 202 6.81 9.11 15.52
C GLU A 202 6.20 7.78 15.98
N GLU A 203 5.09 7.38 15.44
CA GLU A 203 4.48 6.07 15.71
C GLU A 203 5.43 4.94 15.31
N ILE A 204 5.99 4.98 14.10
CA ILE A 204 6.98 3.98 13.64
C ILE A 204 8.20 3.98 14.57
N ARG A 205 8.77 5.14 14.85
CA ARG A 205 9.93 5.26 15.74
C ARG A 205 9.66 4.66 17.13
N ALA A 206 8.53 5.01 17.73
CA ALA A 206 8.16 4.55 19.07
C ALA A 206 7.88 3.03 19.09
N ARG A 207 7.17 2.50 18.10
CA ARG A 207 6.92 1.06 17.96
C ARG A 207 8.21 0.27 17.81
N VAL A 208 9.13 0.74 16.97
CA VAL A 208 10.44 0.09 16.78
C VAL A 208 11.22 0.09 18.09
N GLN A 209 11.30 1.22 18.78
CA GLN A 209 12.03 1.36 20.06
C GLN A 209 11.51 0.41 21.15
N THR A 210 10.20 0.15 21.16
CA THR A 210 9.56 -0.69 22.19
C THR A 210 9.47 -2.17 21.81
N THR A 211 9.69 -2.51 20.53
CA THR A 211 9.61 -3.88 20.04
C THR A 211 10.85 -4.69 20.46
N ASP A 212 10.60 -5.88 20.99
CA ASP A 212 11.63 -6.88 21.22
C ASP A 212 11.80 -7.70 19.94
N PHE A 213 12.85 -7.39 19.16
CA PHE A 213 13.15 -8.10 17.93
C PHE A 213 13.67 -9.50 18.24
N ARG A 214 13.02 -10.54 17.70
CA ARG A 214 13.40 -11.93 17.90
C ARG A 214 14.60 -12.30 17.05
N LEU A 215 15.79 -11.99 17.56
CA LEU A 215 17.08 -12.32 16.94
C LEU A 215 17.65 -13.62 17.51
N LEU A 216 18.43 -14.35 16.69
CA LEU A 216 18.86 -15.71 17.03
C LEU A 216 19.86 -15.80 18.18
N ARG A 217 20.66 -14.77 18.44
CA ARG A 217 21.85 -14.86 19.31
C ARG A 217 22.11 -13.64 20.20
N SER A 218 21.19 -12.74 20.38
CA SER A 218 21.41 -11.52 21.14
C SER A 218 20.62 -11.45 22.44
N HIS A 219 21.25 -10.92 23.49
CA HIS A 219 20.61 -10.67 24.78
C HIS A 219 19.95 -9.28 24.84
N SER A 220 20.23 -8.41 23.88
CA SER A 220 19.59 -7.09 23.74
C SER A 220 19.10 -6.92 22.31
N ASN A 221 17.81 -7.07 22.12
CA ASN A 221 17.14 -7.05 20.81
C ASN A 221 16.54 -5.69 20.49
N ARG A 222 17.05 -4.62 21.10
CA ARG A 222 16.55 -3.27 20.89
C ARG A 222 17.19 -2.66 19.65
N VAL A 223 16.33 -2.15 18.78
CA VAL A 223 16.67 -1.45 17.56
C VAL A 223 16.02 -0.08 17.63
N THR A 224 16.66 0.94 17.11
CA THR A 224 16.05 2.26 16.93
C THR A 224 16.13 2.69 15.47
N VAL A 225 15.29 3.64 15.09
CA VAL A 225 15.29 4.22 13.75
C VAL A 225 15.29 5.74 13.82
N SER A 226 15.94 6.35 12.85
CA SER A 226 15.82 7.78 12.58
C SER A 226 14.95 7.98 11.34
N VAL A 227 13.99 8.90 11.41
CA VAL A 227 13.01 9.13 10.36
C VAL A 227 13.06 10.59 9.92
N ALA A 228 13.37 10.83 8.65
CA ALA A 228 13.23 12.14 8.01
C ALA A 228 11.89 12.21 7.27
N VAL A 229 11.21 13.34 7.39
CA VAL A 229 9.93 13.62 6.74
C VAL A 229 10.06 14.82 5.83
N ALA A 230 9.64 14.72 4.59
CA ALA A 230 9.57 15.80 3.63
C ALA A 230 8.19 15.92 3.01
N ASN A 231 7.70 17.16 2.93
CA ASN A 231 6.56 17.47 2.07
C ASN A 231 7.03 17.64 0.63
N PHE A 232 6.25 17.14 -0.29
CA PHE A 232 6.41 17.52 -1.67
C PHE A 232 5.97 18.98 -1.86
N ASN A 233 6.88 19.79 -2.37
CA ASN A 233 6.70 21.24 -2.52
C ASN A 233 6.38 21.69 -3.96
N GLY A 234 6.01 20.73 -4.83
CA GLY A 234 5.71 21.03 -6.23
C GLY A 234 6.92 21.04 -7.18
N HIS A 235 8.15 20.84 -6.68
CA HIS A 235 9.34 20.82 -7.52
C HIS A 235 9.30 19.60 -8.47
N PRO A 236 9.55 19.80 -9.79
CA PRO A 236 9.46 18.71 -10.77
C PRO A 236 10.52 17.62 -10.60
N ASP A 237 11.67 17.96 -10.04
CA ASP A 237 12.76 17.02 -9.82
C ASP A 237 12.65 16.38 -8.42
N TYR A 238 12.15 15.14 -8.39
CA TYR A 238 12.04 14.36 -7.17
C TYR A 238 13.41 13.93 -6.58
N GLN A 239 14.49 13.98 -7.37
CA GLN A 239 15.84 13.68 -6.87
C GLN A 239 16.27 14.66 -5.79
N MET A 240 15.88 15.92 -5.92
CA MET A 240 16.12 16.92 -4.87
C MET A 240 15.40 16.59 -3.57
N LEU A 241 14.17 16.08 -3.66
CA LEU A 241 13.41 15.63 -2.50
C LEU A 241 14.10 14.45 -1.80
N LEU A 242 14.57 13.48 -2.57
CA LEU A 242 15.28 12.32 -2.04
C LEU A 242 16.61 12.71 -1.40
N SER A 243 17.41 13.58 -2.04
CA SER A 243 18.68 14.08 -1.50
C SER A 243 18.47 14.79 -0.16
N ARG A 244 17.45 15.67 -0.05
CA ARG A 244 17.11 16.33 1.22
C ARG A 244 16.77 15.34 2.32
N LEU A 245 16.01 14.30 2.00
CA LEU A 245 15.65 13.23 2.94
C LEU A 245 16.89 12.45 3.38
N GLU A 246 17.79 12.09 2.46
CA GLU A 246 19.03 11.37 2.76
C GLU A 246 19.91 12.20 3.69
N ASP A 247 20.12 13.49 3.39
CA ASP A 247 20.89 14.42 4.22
C ASP A 247 20.27 14.61 5.62
N ALA A 248 18.96 14.78 5.69
CA ALA A 248 18.26 14.92 6.97
C ALA A 248 18.38 13.64 7.81
N THR A 249 18.18 12.48 7.20
CA THR A 249 18.29 11.18 7.88
C THR A 249 19.72 10.97 8.41
N MET A 250 20.72 11.31 7.60
CA MET A 250 22.12 11.23 8.04
C MET A 250 22.39 12.11 9.25
N ARG A 251 21.93 13.38 9.24
CA ARG A 251 22.07 14.29 10.40
C ARG A 251 21.41 13.73 11.67
N LEU A 252 20.22 13.15 11.55
CA LEU A 252 19.51 12.54 12.68
C LEU A 252 20.27 11.36 13.26
N THR A 253 20.79 10.49 12.40
CA THR A 253 21.56 9.30 12.80
C THR A 253 22.88 9.70 13.50
N ILE A 254 23.65 10.64 12.93
CA ILE A 254 24.89 11.14 13.53
C ILE A 254 24.59 11.89 14.84
N GLY A 255 23.46 12.58 14.93
CA GLY A 255 23.01 13.30 16.11
C GLY A 255 22.54 12.42 17.27
N GLY A 256 22.82 11.11 17.26
CA GLY A 256 22.51 10.14 18.30
C GLY A 256 21.37 9.19 17.99
N GLY A 257 20.76 9.27 16.81
CA GLY A 257 19.70 8.37 16.37
C GLY A 257 18.38 8.49 17.15
N ASN A 258 17.45 7.59 16.88
CA ASN A 258 16.12 7.48 17.51
C ASN A 258 15.33 8.80 17.50
N LYS A 259 15.26 9.45 16.35
CA LYS A 259 14.69 10.80 16.19
C LYS A 259 13.83 10.89 14.94
N VAL A 260 12.84 11.79 14.99
CA VAL A 260 12.09 12.25 13.81
C VAL A 260 12.49 13.70 13.51
N GLY A 261 12.70 14.01 12.24
CA GLY A 261 13.04 15.36 11.79
C GLY A 261 12.48 15.67 10.41
N SER A 262 12.43 16.97 10.09
CA SER A 262 12.04 17.45 8.77
C SER A 262 13.25 17.56 7.84
N ALA A 263 13.05 17.30 6.55
CA ALA A 263 14.06 17.44 5.50
C ALA A 263 13.90 18.75 4.73
#